data_933a04546be12738f59c3d4729aee1ed
#
_entry.id   933a04546be12738f59c3d4729aee1ed
#
_cell.length_a   1.000
_cell.length_b   1.000
_cell.length_c   1.000
_cell.angle_alpha   90.00
_cell.angle_beta   90.00
_cell.angle_gamma   90.00
#
_symmetry.space_group_name_H-M   'P 1'
#
loop_
_entity.id
_entity.type
_entity.pdbx_description
1 polymer ?
#
loop_
_entity_poly.entity_id
_entity_poly.type
_entity_poly.pdbx_seq_one_letter_code
_entity_poly.pdbx_strand_id
1 'polypeptide(L)'
;MNEITLIILLLLFIIFIFNFSTYEITQKLKIKKFNIFEVMSANIILFLNLLLFLSLLNITLNYIFIIILLITLFGFIKNFKIKFLELITNKVFIITLLLLSFVISIDLASTIDLGWDAKIFWFFKTLNFYQSNNVTNLINLNVRDYPHLGNLLWSMYWKFPFNYNEYFGRISYVVIYLISIFTFYFDLKITKINKLIIIFLTVLLSYKYSLMSGLQEILVFSLILMAAKFAFLLFYEKNKINQ
;
A
#
# COMPACT_ATOMS: atom_id res chain seq x y z
N MET A 1 -24.87 3.02 -0.63
CA MET A 1 -23.70 3.95 -0.64
C MET A 1 -23.12 3.91 -2.03
N ASN A 2 -22.73 5.04 -2.62
CA ASN A 2 -22.19 5.07 -3.99
C ASN A 2 -20.79 4.42 -4.01
N GLU A 3 -20.43 3.68 -5.08
CA GLU A 3 -19.11 3.01 -5.20
C GLU A 3 -17.94 3.98 -5.04
N ILE A 4 -18.04 5.18 -5.60
CA ILE A 4 -17.02 6.23 -5.46
C ILE A 4 -16.76 6.55 -3.98
N THR A 5 -17.82 6.65 -3.18
CA THR A 5 -17.71 6.91 -1.74
C THR A 5 -17.00 5.76 -1.03
N LEU A 6 -17.32 4.51 -1.40
CA LEU A 6 -16.65 3.32 -0.85
C LEU A 6 -15.16 3.29 -1.19
N ILE A 7 -14.80 3.62 -2.45
CA ILE A 7 -13.41 3.68 -2.89
C ILE A 7 -12.64 4.75 -2.10
N ILE A 8 -13.19 5.94 -1.96
CA ILE A 8 -12.56 7.03 -1.21
C ILE A 8 -12.37 6.61 0.26
N LEU A 9 -13.39 6.05 0.89
CA LEU A 9 -13.29 5.58 2.28
C LEU A 9 -12.25 4.47 2.43
N LEU A 10 -12.18 3.55 1.48
CA LEU A 10 -11.19 2.48 1.50
C LEU A 10 -9.77 3.01 1.30
N LEU A 11 -9.57 3.94 0.36
CA LEU A 11 -8.26 4.60 0.17
C LEU A 11 -7.80 5.29 1.45
N LEU A 12 -8.68 6.06 2.09
CA LEU A 12 -8.37 6.72 3.35
C LEU A 12 -8.09 5.72 4.47
N PHE A 13 -8.85 4.63 4.53
CA PHE A 13 -8.66 3.57 5.51
C PHE A 13 -7.31 2.85 5.33
N ILE A 14 -6.93 2.50 4.10
CA ILE A 14 -5.64 1.88 3.79
C ILE A 14 -4.49 2.83 4.18
N ILE A 15 -4.59 4.10 3.81
CA ILE A 15 -3.60 5.12 4.17
C ILE A 15 -3.51 5.28 5.68
N PHE A 16 -4.64 5.26 6.38
CA PHE A 16 -4.70 5.32 7.83
C PHE A 16 -3.97 4.13 8.48
N ILE A 17 -4.24 2.90 8.02
CA ILE A 17 -3.54 1.71 8.51
C ILE A 17 -2.03 1.84 8.25
N PHE A 18 -1.62 2.17 7.04
CA PHE A 18 -0.20 2.28 6.69
C PHE A 18 0.52 3.40 7.47
N ASN A 19 -0.18 4.47 7.80
CA ASN A 19 0.44 5.55 8.56
C ASN A 19 0.67 5.21 10.04
N PHE A 20 -0.23 4.47 10.65
CA PHE A 20 -0.23 4.29 12.10
C PHE A 20 0.12 2.88 12.58
N SER A 21 0.03 1.83 11.75
CA SER A 21 0.22 0.44 12.18
C SER A 21 1.61 0.14 12.77
N THR A 22 2.65 0.81 12.27
CA THR A 22 4.04 0.57 12.70
C THR A 22 4.78 1.85 13.10
N TYR A 23 4.04 2.95 13.26
CA TYR A 23 4.58 4.27 13.54
C TYR A 23 5.51 4.32 14.76
N GLU A 24 5.15 3.66 15.85
CA GLU A 24 5.96 3.60 17.07
C GLU A 24 7.33 2.95 16.83
N ILE A 25 7.38 1.94 15.98
CA ILE A 25 8.63 1.23 15.63
C ILE A 25 9.54 2.17 14.86
N THR A 26 9.00 2.86 13.85
CA THR A 26 9.78 3.80 13.03
C THR A 26 10.30 4.98 13.84
N GLN A 27 9.55 5.46 14.81
CA GLN A 27 10.01 6.53 15.72
C GLN A 27 11.15 6.09 16.62
N LYS A 28 11.09 4.86 17.15
CA LYS A 28 12.17 4.30 18.01
C LYS A 28 13.48 4.07 17.25
N LEU A 29 13.43 3.83 15.95
CA LEU A 29 14.61 3.66 15.11
C LEU A 29 15.41 4.96 14.93
N LYS A 30 14.97 6.11 15.53
CA LYS A 30 15.65 7.43 15.51
C LYS A 30 16.16 7.84 14.14
N ILE A 31 15.49 7.41 13.07
CA ILE A 31 15.89 7.74 11.72
C ILE A 31 15.60 9.23 11.53
N LYS A 32 16.66 10.03 11.54
CA LYS A 32 16.61 11.49 11.54
C LYS A 32 15.90 12.00 10.28
N LYS A 33 14.91 12.89 10.50
CA LYS A 33 14.30 13.78 9.50
C LYS A 33 13.78 13.13 8.21
N PHE A 34 13.16 11.95 8.30
CA PHE A 34 12.37 11.44 7.20
C PHE A 34 11.16 12.34 6.93
N ASN A 35 10.91 12.60 5.66
CA ASN A 35 9.67 13.22 5.26
C ASN A 35 8.50 12.24 5.48
N ILE A 36 7.26 12.76 5.41
CA ILE A 36 6.06 11.98 5.70
C ILE A 36 5.94 10.71 4.82
N PHE A 37 6.31 10.79 3.54
CA PHE A 37 6.20 9.67 2.61
C PHE A 37 7.29 8.61 2.85
N GLU A 38 8.49 9.02 3.26
CA GLU A 38 9.54 8.09 3.69
C GLU A 38 9.12 7.33 4.95
N VAL A 39 8.49 8.02 5.92
CA VAL A 39 7.93 7.36 7.10
C VAL A 39 6.81 6.40 6.72
N MET A 40 5.91 6.80 5.82
CA MET A 40 4.85 5.91 5.34
C MET A 40 5.42 4.69 4.61
N SER A 41 6.45 4.86 3.79
CA SER A 41 7.11 3.73 3.10
C SER A 41 7.77 2.76 4.08
N ALA A 42 8.45 3.27 5.11
CA ALA A 42 8.99 2.43 6.18
C ALA A 42 7.87 1.68 6.93
N ASN A 43 6.77 2.37 7.22
CA ASN A 43 5.60 1.76 7.85
C ASN A 43 4.99 0.67 6.96
N ILE A 44 4.88 0.87 5.64
CA ILE A 44 4.37 -0.14 4.70
C ILE A 44 5.27 -1.38 4.73
N ILE A 45 6.59 -1.20 4.63
CA ILE A 45 7.53 -2.33 4.65
C ILE A 45 7.37 -3.12 5.96
N LEU A 46 7.33 -2.44 7.10
CA LEU A 46 7.14 -3.09 8.40
C LEU A 46 5.77 -3.75 8.53
N PHE A 47 4.71 -3.11 8.04
CA PHE A 47 3.36 -3.67 8.01
C PHE A 47 3.29 -4.95 7.18
N LEU A 48 3.88 -4.97 5.99
CA LEU A 48 3.89 -6.15 5.13
C LEU A 48 4.67 -7.31 5.77
N ASN A 49 5.78 -7.02 6.45
CA ASN A 49 6.51 -8.03 7.22
C ASN A 49 5.70 -8.55 8.41
N LEU A 50 5.00 -7.67 9.13
CA LEU A 50 4.11 -8.07 10.22
C LEU A 50 2.96 -8.95 9.72
N LEU A 51 2.32 -8.55 8.62
CA LEU A 51 1.25 -9.31 7.98
C LEU A 51 1.72 -10.72 7.59
N LEU A 52 2.87 -10.82 6.95
CA LEU A 52 3.46 -12.11 6.57
C LEU A 52 3.81 -12.94 7.80
N PHE A 53 4.46 -12.35 8.80
CA PHE A 53 4.84 -13.04 10.04
C PHE A 53 3.63 -13.62 10.78
N LEU A 54 2.57 -12.81 10.97
CA LEU A 54 1.35 -13.28 11.64
C LEU A 54 0.66 -14.40 10.85
N SER A 55 0.69 -14.33 9.52
CA SER A 55 0.11 -15.35 8.66
C SER A 55 0.88 -16.69 8.72
N LEU A 56 2.22 -16.63 8.80
CA LEU A 56 3.07 -17.81 8.97
C LEU A 56 2.89 -18.50 10.33
N LEU A 57 2.45 -17.76 11.35
CA LEU A 57 2.05 -18.29 12.65
C LEU A 57 0.66 -18.96 12.64
N ASN A 58 0.06 -19.18 11.48
CA ASN A 58 -1.29 -19.72 11.34
C ASN A 58 -2.42 -18.89 11.97
N ILE A 59 -2.17 -17.62 12.22
CA ILE A 59 -3.21 -16.71 12.70
C ILE A 59 -4.17 -16.44 11.54
N THR A 60 -5.47 -16.55 11.78
CA THR A 60 -6.48 -16.32 10.73
C THR A 60 -6.56 -14.85 10.33
N LEU A 61 -6.94 -14.57 9.09
CA LEU A 61 -7.06 -13.20 8.55
C LEU A 61 -7.93 -12.29 9.44
N ASN A 62 -8.97 -12.82 10.06
CA ASN A 62 -9.84 -12.06 10.96
C ASN A 62 -9.05 -11.55 12.19
N TYR A 63 -8.29 -12.43 12.83
CA TYR A 63 -7.47 -12.03 13.98
C TYR A 63 -6.29 -11.14 13.57
N ILE A 64 -5.67 -11.42 12.43
CA ILE A 64 -4.62 -10.53 11.88
C ILE A 64 -5.18 -9.12 11.69
N PHE A 65 -6.35 -8.99 11.09
CA PHE A 65 -6.99 -7.69 10.89
C PHE A 65 -7.29 -6.98 12.21
N ILE A 66 -7.83 -7.70 13.19
CA ILE A 66 -8.10 -7.13 14.54
C ILE A 66 -6.80 -6.66 15.19
N ILE A 67 -5.74 -7.47 15.17
CA ILE A 67 -4.44 -7.11 15.73
C ILE A 67 -3.90 -5.84 15.05
N ILE A 68 -3.91 -5.80 13.72
CA ILE A 68 -3.47 -4.64 12.95
C ILE A 68 -4.30 -3.41 13.28
N LEU A 69 -5.62 -3.55 13.38
CA LEU A 69 -6.52 -2.44 13.73
C LEU A 69 -6.23 -1.90 15.12
N LEU A 70 -6.04 -2.78 16.12
CA LEU A 70 -5.71 -2.36 17.48
C LEU A 70 -4.37 -1.62 17.55
N ILE A 71 -3.35 -2.13 16.87
CA ILE A 71 -2.03 -1.47 16.80
C ILE A 71 -2.17 -0.11 16.12
N THR A 72 -2.94 -0.04 15.02
CA THR A 72 -3.19 1.21 14.28
C THR A 72 -3.91 2.25 15.14
N LEU A 73 -4.96 1.84 15.87
CA LEU A 73 -5.70 2.72 16.78
C LEU A 73 -4.80 3.22 17.93
N PHE A 74 -3.98 2.34 18.48
CA PHE A 74 -3.00 2.75 19.50
C PHE A 74 -2.00 3.78 18.98
N GLY A 75 -1.43 3.53 17.79
CA GLY A 75 -0.53 4.46 17.12
C GLY A 75 -1.20 5.80 16.79
N PHE A 76 -2.47 5.77 16.39
CA PHE A 76 -3.28 6.95 16.11
C PHE A 76 -3.54 7.80 17.36
N ILE A 77 -4.04 7.20 18.43
CA ILE A 77 -4.33 7.92 19.69
C ILE A 77 -3.09 8.63 20.21
N LYS A 78 -1.93 7.97 20.13
CA LYS A 78 -0.68 8.52 20.62
C LYS A 78 -0.11 9.65 19.76
N ASN A 79 -0.34 9.64 18.45
CA ASN A 79 0.38 10.47 17.49
C ASN A 79 -0.52 11.33 16.57
N PHE A 80 -1.80 11.46 16.89
CA PHE A 80 -2.82 12.09 16.01
C PHE A 80 -2.45 13.50 15.53
N LYS A 81 -1.87 14.33 16.38
CA LYS A 81 -1.72 15.77 16.08
C LYS A 81 -0.64 16.10 15.05
N ILE A 82 0.38 15.28 14.86
CA ILE A 82 1.59 15.73 14.16
C ILE A 82 1.62 15.30 12.70
N LYS A 83 1.27 14.07 12.39
CA LYS A 83 1.53 13.50 11.05
C LYS A 83 0.31 13.38 10.14
N PHE A 84 -0.85 13.18 10.70
CA PHE A 84 -2.07 13.13 9.89
C PHE A 84 -2.38 14.51 9.28
N LEU A 85 -2.16 15.58 10.03
CA LEU A 85 -2.30 16.96 9.53
C LEU A 85 -1.31 17.25 8.40
N GLU A 86 -0.05 16.80 8.52
CA GLU A 86 0.97 17.00 7.48
C GLU A 86 0.57 16.30 6.16
N LEU A 87 -0.01 15.10 6.23
CA LEU A 87 -0.48 14.38 5.05
C LEU A 87 -1.66 15.10 4.38
N ILE A 88 -2.68 15.47 5.16
CA ILE A 88 -3.89 16.14 4.65
C ILE A 88 -3.59 17.55 4.12
N THR A 89 -2.60 18.22 4.69
CA THR A 89 -2.19 19.54 4.20
C THR A 89 -1.36 19.50 2.92
N ASN A 90 -0.89 18.32 2.51
CA ASN A 90 -0.15 18.17 1.26
C ASN A 90 -1.10 18.20 0.06
N LYS A 91 -1.29 19.39 -0.51
CA LYS A 91 -2.22 19.62 -1.64
C LYS A 91 -1.92 18.72 -2.84
N VAL A 92 -0.63 18.50 -3.16
CA VAL A 92 -0.23 17.67 -4.31
C VAL A 92 -0.69 16.23 -4.09
N PHE A 93 -0.48 15.69 -2.89
CA PHE A 93 -0.93 14.34 -2.55
C PHE A 93 -2.45 14.19 -2.61
N ILE A 94 -3.19 15.13 -2.02
CA ILE A 94 -4.66 15.09 -2.02
C ILE A 94 -5.22 15.19 -3.44
N ILE A 95 -4.71 16.12 -4.27
CA ILE A 95 -5.14 16.24 -5.67
C ILE A 95 -4.87 14.95 -6.43
N THR A 96 -3.67 14.37 -6.28
CA THR A 96 -3.33 13.11 -6.96
C THR A 96 -4.22 11.96 -6.49
N LEU A 97 -4.50 11.88 -5.19
CA LEU A 97 -5.40 10.89 -4.63
C LEU A 97 -6.83 11.00 -5.20
N LEU A 98 -7.36 12.22 -5.29
CA LEU A 98 -8.69 12.47 -5.86
C LEU A 98 -8.74 12.12 -7.35
N LEU A 99 -7.73 12.53 -8.12
CA LEU A 99 -7.63 12.17 -9.54
C LEU A 99 -7.53 10.65 -9.73
N LEU A 100 -6.73 9.99 -8.92
CA LEU A 100 -6.61 8.52 -8.96
C LEU A 100 -7.93 7.85 -8.59
N SER A 101 -8.63 8.33 -7.56
CA SER A 101 -9.96 7.82 -7.18
C SER A 101 -10.96 7.96 -8.33
N PHE A 102 -10.92 9.08 -9.03
CA PHE A 102 -11.77 9.33 -10.20
C PHE A 102 -11.45 8.37 -11.36
N VAL A 103 -10.17 8.20 -11.68
CA VAL A 103 -9.71 7.28 -12.75
C VAL A 103 -10.07 5.83 -12.40
N ILE A 104 -9.85 5.39 -11.16
CA ILE A 104 -10.28 4.06 -10.69
C ILE A 104 -11.80 3.90 -10.85
N SER A 105 -12.57 4.92 -10.50
CA SER A 105 -14.04 4.86 -10.62
C SER A 105 -14.53 4.74 -12.05
N ILE A 106 -13.86 5.38 -13.02
CA ILE A 106 -14.16 5.22 -14.45
C ILE A 106 -13.86 3.80 -14.91
N ASP A 107 -12.74 3.25 -14.51
CA ASP A 107 -12.33 1.89 -14.86
C ASP A 107 -13.31 0.86 -14.29
N LEU A 108 -13.77 1.07 -13.06
CA LEU A 108 -14.81 0.26 -12.42
C LEU A 108 -16.16 0.34 -13.15
N ALA A 109 -16.48 1.49 -13.73
CA ALA A 109 -17.72 1.67 -14.49
C ALA A 109 -17.66 1.03 -15.89
N SER A 110 -16.47 0.84 -16.44
CA SER A 110 -16.29 0.26 -17.79
C SER A 110 -16.08 -1.26 -17.74
N THR A 111 -14.97 -1.72 -17.24
CA THR A 111 -14.64 -3.14 -17.04
C THR A 111 -13.43 -3.27 -16.13
N ILE A 112 -13.54 -4.03 -15.03
CA ILE A 112 -12.35 -4.41 -14.27
C ILE A 112 -11.92 -5.79 -14.71
N ASP A 113 -10.93 -5.83 -15.56
CA ASP A 113 -10.37 -7.09 -16.00
C ASP A 113 -9.11 -7.43 -15.17
N LEU A 114 -8.95 -8.71 -14.87
CA LEU A 114 -7.71 -9.22 -14.31
C LEU A 114 -6.70 -9.44 -15.43
N GLY A 115 -5.44 -9.11 -15.18
CA GLY A 115 -4.35 -9.51 -16.05
C GLY A 115 -4.28 -11.03 -16.20
N TRP A 116 -3.67 -11.54 -17.28
CA TRP A 116 -3.62 -12.96 -17.57
C TRP A 116 -3.04 -13.78 -16.41
N ASP A 117 -1.86 -13.41 -15.91
CA ASP A 117 -1.23 -14.05 -14.75
C ASP A 117 -2.07 -13.93 -13.48
N ALA A 118 -2.75 -12.80 -13.32
CA ALA A 118 -3.64 -12.59 -12.20
C ALA A 118 -4.84 -13.53 -12.24
N LYS A 119 -5.43 -13.79 -13.42
CA LYS A 119 -6.53 -14.73 -13.59
C LYS A 119 -6.12 -16.16 -13.27
N ILE A 120 -4.95 -16.59 -13.75
CA ILE A 120 -4.53 -18.00 -13.70
C ILE A 120 -3.88 -18.35 -12.35
N PHE A 121 -3.08 -17.45 -11.79
CA PHE A 121 -2.24 -17.76 -10.64
C PHE A 121 -2.66 -17.02 -9.37
N TRP A 122 -2.76 -15.70 -9.46
CA TRP A 122 -2.88 -14.88 -8.25
C TRP A 122 -4.28 -14.87 -7.67
N PHE A 123 -5.31 -14.79 -8.51
CA PHE A 123 -6.70 -14.74 -8.06
C PHE A 123 -7.13 -15.99 -7.31
N PHE A 124 -6.79 -17.19 -7.81
CA PHE A 124 -7.14 -18.44 -7.12
C PHE A 124 -6.50 -18.55 -5.74
N LYS A 125 -5.25 -18.12 -5.61
CA LYS A 125 -4.57 -18.07 -4.32
C LYS A 125 -5.21 -17.05 -3.38
N THR A 126 -5.53 -15.86 -3.87
CA THR A 126 -6.25 -14.81 -3.13
C THR A 126 -7.61 -15.30 -2.67
N LEU A 127 -8.39 -15.95 -3.54
CA LEU A 127 -9.70 -16.52 -3.23
C LEU A 127 -9.58 -17.61 -2.15
N ASN A 128 -8.55 -18.45 -2.24
CA ASN A 128 -8.29 -19.47 -1.21
C ASN A 128 -8.05 -18.81 0.16
N PHE A 129 -7.19 -17.80 0.25
CA PHE A 129 -6.94 -17.08 1.51
C PHE A 129 -8.19 -16.36 2.03
N TYR A 130 -8.98 -15.78 1.13
CA TYR A 130 -10.24 -15.13 1.46
C TYR A 130 -11.25 -16.12 2.06
N GLN A 131 -11.40 -17.32 1.47
CA GLN A 131 -12.36 -18.33 1.89
C GLN A 131 -11.89 -19.10 3.13
N SER A 132 -10.65 -19.58 3.13
CA SER A 132 -10.09 -20.38 4.22
C SER A 132 -9.71 -19.56 5.45
N ASN A 133 -9.59 -18.25 5.34
CA ASN A 133 -9.01 -17.37 6.36
C ASN A 133 -7.58 -17.73 6.77
N ASN A 134 -6.89 -18.57 6.02
CA ASN A 134 -5.58 -19.09 6.39
C ASN A 134 -4.66 -19.21 5.18
N VAL A 135 -3.36 -19.04 5.39
CA VAL A 135 -2.30 -19.12 4.37
C VAL A 135 -1.82 -20.57 4.13
N THR A 136 -2.12 -21.49 5.04
CA THR A 136 -1.53 -22.84 5.04
C THR A 136 -2.24 -23.83 4.16
N ASN A 137 -3.46 -23.58 3.73
CA ASN A 137 -4.22 -24.52 2.90
C ASN A 137 -3.93 -24.35 1.41
N LEU A 138 -2.69 -24.65 0.99
CA LEU A 138 -2.21 -24.45 -0.38
C LEU A 138 -2.14 -25.74 -1.20
N ILE A 139 -2.51 -26.87 -0.63
CA ILE A 139 -2.26 -28.23 -1.20
C ILE A 139 -2.87 -28.38 -2.61
N ASN A 140 -4.01 -27.75 -2.84
CA ASN A 140 -4.76 -27.87 -4.11
C ASN A 140 -4.46 -26.76 -5.12
N LEU A 141 -3.47 -25.92 -4.87
CA LEU A 141 -3.13 -24.81 -5.77
C LEU A 141 -1.98 -25.20 -6.70
N ASN A 142 -2.15 -24.93 -8.00
CA ASN A 142 -1.15 -25.22 -9.04
C ASN A 142 0.18 -24.46 -8.81
N VAL A 143 0.16 -23.32 -8.13
CA VAL A 143 1.32 -22.45 -7.89
C VAL A 143 1.50 -22.17 -6.40
N ARG A 144 1.42 -23.20 -5.59
CA ARG A 144 1.56 -23.09 -4.12
C ARG A 144 2.86 -22.42 -3.69
N ASP A 145 3.95 -22.63 -4.42
CA ASP A 145 5.29 -22.19 -4.06
C ASP A 145 5.57 -20.71 -4.44
N TYR A 146 4.65 -20.06 -5.17
CA TYR A 146 4.78 -18.65 -5.52
C TYR A 146 4.57 -17.73 -4.30
N PRO A 147 5.15 -16.51 -4.31
CA PRO A 147 5.05 -15.58 -3.18
C PRO A 147 3.61 -15.37 -2.69
N HIS A 148 3.43 -15.28 -1.38
CA HIS A 148 2.09 -15.20 -0.77
C HIS A 148 1.69 -13.78 -0.37
N LEU A 149 2.66 -12.88 -0.19
CA LEU A 149 2.46 -11.58 0.45
C LEU A 149 1.41 -10.71 -0.27
N GLY A 150 1.49 -10.61 -1.58
CA GLY A 150 0.53 -9.83 -2.34
C GLY A 150 -0.88 -10.40 -2.26
N ASN A 151 -1.02 -11.73 -2.43
CA ASN A 151 -2.32 -12.40 -2.31
C ASN A 151 -2.93 -12.24 -0.92
N LEU A 152 -2.11 -12.28 0.11
CA LEU A 152 -2.52 -12.08 1.49
C LEU A 152 -3.02 -10.66 1.72
N LEU A 153 -2.31 -9.67 1.19
CA LEU A 153 -2.70 -8.26 1.22
C LEU A 153 -4.03 -8.03 0.45
N TRP A 154 -4.13 -8.61 -0.73
CA TRP A 154 -5.33 -8.55 -1.57
C TRP A 154 -6.53 -9.17 -0.86
N SER A 155 -6.42 -10.40 -0.33
CA SER A 155 -7.51 -11.07 0.39
C SER A 155 -7.91 -10.31 1.66
N MET A 156 -6.96 -9.73 2.40
CA MET A 156 -7.25 -8.94 3.59
C MET A 156 -8.11 -7.71 3.26
N TYR A 157 -7.72 -6.90 2.28
CA TYR A 157 -8.47 -5.70 1.91
C TYR A 157 -9.73 -5.98 1.07
N TRP A 158 -9.83 -7.14 0.43
CA TRP A 158 -11.11 -7.62 -0.10
C TRP A 158 -12.09 -7.91 1.04
N LYS A 159 -11.63 -8.54 2.12
CA LYS A 159 -12.47 -8.95 3.24
C LYS A 159 -12.78 -7.81 4.20
N PHE A 160 -11.86 -6.91 4.40
CA PHE A 160 -11.95 -5.84 5.39
C PHE A 160 -11.63 -4.46 4.77
N PRO A 161 -12.34 -3.39 5.15
CA PRO A 161 -13.39 -3.35 6.17
C PRO A 161 -14.78 -3.70 5.65
N PHE A 162 -15.00 -3.70 4.33
CA PHE A 162 -16.36 -3.68 3.77
C PHE A 162 -16.87 -5.05 3.31
N ASN A 163 -16.00 -6.03 3.13
CA ASN A 163 -16.33 -7.35 2.57
C ASN A 163 -17.22 -7.21 1.31
N TYR A 164 -16.80 -6.36 0.39
CA TYR A 164 -17.57 -5.98 -0.79
C TYR A 164 -16.98 -6.66 -2.05
N ASN A 165 -16.73 -5.89 -3.10
CA ASN A 165 -16.21 -6.44 -4.34
C ASN A 165 -14.71 -6.80 -4.24
N GLU A 166 -14.30 -7.82 -4.97
CA GLU A 166 -12.94 -8.36 -5.01
C GLU A 166 -11.87 -7.29 -5.30
N TYR A 167 -12.15 -6.38 -6.24
CA TYR A 167 -11.21 -5.32 -6.64
C TYR A 167 -10.83 -4.35 -5.50
N PHE A 168 -11.56 -4.33 -4.40
CA PHE A 168 -11.17 -3.53 -3.24
C PHE A 168 -9.81 -3.96 -2.68
N GLY A 169 -9.53 -5.26 -2.72
CA GLY A 169 -8.21 -5.74 -2.33
C GLY A 169 -7.08 -5.20 -3.21
N ARG A 170 -7.32 -5.06 -4.52
CA ARG A 170 -6.34 -4.54 -5.49
C ARG A 170 -6.03 -3.05 -5.30
N ILE A 171 -6.94 -2.28 -4.74
CA ILE A 171 -6.73 -0.86 -4.41
C ILE A 171 -5.53 -0.70 -3.45
N SER A 172 -5.26 -1.68 -2.59
CA SER A 172 -4.10 -1.64 -1.70
C SER A 172 -2.77 -1.55 -2.46
N TYR A 173 -2.64 -2.20 -3.62
CA TYR A 173 -1.46 -2.11 -4.47
C TYR A 173 -1.29 -0.72 -5.05
N VAL A 174 -2.40 -0.11 -5.50
CA VAL A 174 -2.41 1.25 -6.03
C VAL A 174 -1.96 2.25 -4.97
N VAL A 175 -2.41 2.10 -3.72
CA VAL A 175 -1.98 2.97 -2.62
C VAL A 175 -0.48 2.81 -2.33
N ILE A 176 0.03 1.58 -2.27
CA ILE A 176 1.45 1.31 -2.05
C ILE A 176 2.27 1.92 -3.19
N TYR A 177 1.84 1.74 -4.43
CA TYR A 177 2.48 2.34 -5.60
C TYR A 177 2.51 3.86 -5.52
N LEU A 178 1.37 4.50 -5.23
CA LEU A 178 1.28 5.95 -5.08
C LEU A 178 2.25 6.47 -4.02
N ILE A 179 2.29 5.83 -2.85
CA ILE A 179 3.21 6.22 -1.78
C ILE A 179 4.68 6.05 -2.21
N SER A 180 5.01 4.98 -2.92
CA SER A 180 6.38 4.77 -3.43
C SER A 180 6.82 5.89 -4.39
N ILE A 181 5.94 6.32 -5.28
CA ILE A 181 6.18 7.45 -6.20
C ILE A 181 6.39 8.75 -5.41
N PHE A 182 5.52 9.05 -4.44
CA PHE A 182 5.68 10.24 -3.60
C PHE A 182 6.97 10.21 -2.80
N THR A 183 7.37 9.07 -2.27
CA THR A 183 8.64 8.89 -1.54
C THR A 183 9.83 9.27 -2.41
N PHE A 184 9.76 8.98 -3.71
CA PHE A 184 10.83 9.31 -4.64
C PHE A 184 10.84 10.79 -5.04
N TYR A 185 9.65 11.36 -5.36
CA TYR A 185 9.55 12.68 -5.96
C TYR A 185 9.35 13.83 -4.96
N PHE A 186 9.02 13.53 -3.71
CA PHE A 186 8.66 14.59 -2.74
C PHE A 186 9.78 15.61 -2.51
N ASP A 187 11.02 15.16 -2.42
CA ASP A 187 12.19 16.00 -2.12
C ASP A 187 12.79 16.69 -3.34
N LEU A 188 12.24 16.47 -4.53
CA LEU A 188 12.74 17.13 -5.73
C LEU A 188 12.60 18.66 -5.61
N LYS A 189 13.70 19.36 -5.88
CA LYS A 189 13.76 20.85 -5.86
C LYS A 189 13.22 21.44 -7.17
N ILE A 190 11.96 21.17 -7.46
CA ILE A 190 11.24 21.69 -8.64
C ILE A 190 9.98 22.43 -8.19
N THR A 191 9.38 23.22 -9.09
CA THR A 191 8.13 23.92 -8.78
C THR A 191 7.03 22.95 -8.40
N LYS A 192 6.08 23.39 -7.57
CA LYS A 192 4.94 22.54 -7.14
C LYS A 192 4.14 22.01 -8.32
N ILE A 193 3.96 22.84 -9.38
CA ILE A 193 3.23 22.45 -10.59
C ILE A 193 3.97 21.37 -11.34
N ASN A 194 5.27 21.53 -11.60
CA ASN A 194 6.07 20.51 -12.29
C ASN A 194 6.11 19.19 -11.50
N LYS A 195 6.20 19.26 -10.17
CA LYS A 195 6.12 18.08 -9.30
C LYS A 195 4.80 17.34 -9.47
N LEU A 196 3.68 18.08 -9.46
CA LEU A 196 2.34 17.50 -9.67
C LEU A 196 2.23 16.87 -11.06
N ILE A 197 2.71 17.55 -12.11
CA ILE A 197 2.69 17.02 -13.47
C ILE A 197 3.48 15.72 -13.57
N ILE A 198 4.70 15.67 -13.02
CA ILE A 198 5.55 14.46 -13.06
C ILE A 198 4.86 13.30 -12.33
N ILE A 199 4.37 13.53 -11.11
CA ILE A 199 3.68 12.51 -10.32
C ILE A 199 2.44 12.02 -11.07
N PHE A 200 1.62 12.94 -11.57
CA PHE A 200 0.40 12.60 -12.29
C PHE A 200 0.69 11.80 -13.58
N LEU A 201 1.67 12.21 -14.38
CA LEU A 201 2.07 11.48 -15.58
C LEU A 201 2.60 10.09 -15.24
N THR A 202 3.41 9.97 -14.18
CA THR A 202 3.94 8.66 -13.74
C THR A 202 2.80 7.73 -13.33
N VAL A 203 1.84 8.23 -12.56
CA VAL A 203 0.67 7.45 -12.13
C VAL A 203 -0.22 7.09 -13.34
N LEU A 204 -0.46 8.04 -14.24
CA LEU A 204 -1.29 7.81 -15.43
C LEU A 204 -0.67 6.78 -16.39
N LEU A 205 0.63 6.88 -16.65
CA LEU A 205 1.34 5.93 -17.50
C LEU A 205 1.31 4.52 -16.92
N SER A 206 1.53 4.41 -15.62
CA SER A 206 1.51 3.12 -14.93
C SER A 206 0.10 2.54 -14.85
N TYR A 207 -0.92 3.40 -14.77
CA TYR A 207 -2.32 2.99 -14.77
C TYR A 207 -2.72 2.32 -16.09
N LYS A 208 -2.28 2.87 -17.23
CA LYS A 208 -2.48 2.24 -18.55
C LYS A 208 -1.91 0.81 -18.63
N TYR A 209 -0.85 0.52 -17.88
CA TYR A 209 -0.24 -0.81 -17.77
C TYR A 209 -0.79 -1.62 -16.58
N SER A 210 -2.02 -1.32 -16.14
CA SER A 210 -2.80 -2.21 -15.30
C SER A 210 -2.56 -2.18 -13.79
N LEU A 211 -2.55 -0.98 -13.18
CA LEU A 211 -2.51 -0.86 -11.70
C LEU A 211 -3.60 -1.68 -10.99
N MET A 212 -4.75 -1.87 -11.64
CA MET A 212 -5.89 -2.63 -11.11
C MET A 212 -5.99 -4.06 -11.63
N SER A 213 -5.01 -4.53 -12.43
CA SER A 213 -5.06 -5.87 -13.04
C SER A 213 -4.81 -7.03 -12.07
N GLY A 214 -4.45 -6.76 -10.83
CA GLY A 214 -4.13 -7.80 -9.85
C GLY A 214 -2.73 -8.42 -10.01
N LEU A 215 -1.88 -7.85 -10.86
CA LEU A 215 -0.51 -8.29 -11.05
C LEU A 215 0.36 -7.94 -9.85
N GLN A 216 1.19 -8.89 -9.41
CA GLN A 216 2.07 -8.73 -8.24
C GLN A 216 3.29 -7.84 -8.54
N GLU A 217 3.62 -7.64 -9.80
CA GLU A 217 4.76 -6.85 -10.28
C GLU A 217 4.69 -5.41 -9.79
N ILE A 218 3.50 -4.84 -9.69
CA ILE A 218 3.28 -3.48 -9.16
C ILE A 218 3.73 -3.37 -7.71
N LEU A 219 3.37 -4.37 -6.90
CA LEU A 219 3.80 -4.42 -5.50
C LEU A 219 5.31 -4.57 -5.39
N VAL A 220 5.90 -5.49 -6.17
CA VAL A 220 7.35 -5.72 -6.20
C VAL A 220 8.08 -4.45 -6.64
N PHE A 221 7.65 -3.81 -7.72
CA PHE A 221 8.22 -2.56 -8.21
C PHE A 221 8.16 -1.46 -7.15
N SER A 222 7.03 -1.30 -6.48
CA SER A 222 6.85 -0.31 -5.42
C SER A 222 7.80 -0.53 -4.25
N LEU A 223 7.99 -1.79 -3.83
CA LEU A 223 8.92 -2.15 -2.76
C LEU A 223 10.38 -1.92 -3.16
N ILE A 224 10.74 -2.20 -4.42
CA ILE A 224 12.07 -1.90 -4.95
C ILE A 224 12.34 -0.39 -4.94
N LEU A 225 11.37 0.44 -5.36
CA LEU A 225 11.50 1.90 -5.30
C LEU A 225 11.72 2.40 -3.86
N MET A 226 10.92 1.90 -2.91
CA MET A 226 11.08 2.25 -1.50
C MET A 226 12.45 1.83 -0.96
N ALA A 227 12.89 0.61 -1.26
CA ALA A 227 14.19 0.09 -0.84
C ALA A 227 15.35 0.90 -1.45
N ALA A 228 15.27 1.25 -2.74
CA ALA A 228 16.25 2.08 -3.42
C ALA A 228 16.38 3.47 -2.79
N LYS A 229 15.25 4.09 -2.41
CA LYS A 229 15.27 5.39 -1.70
C LYS A 229 15.98 5.28 -0.35
N PHE A 230 15.69 4.24 0.45
CA PHE A 230 16.34 4.05 1.75
C PHE A 230 17.83 3.72 1.60
N ALA A 231 18.22 2.91 0.62
CA ALA A 231 19.61 2.66 0.31
C ALA A 231 20.35 3.97 -0.03
N PHE A 232 19.76 4.80 -0.90
CA PHE A 232 20.32 6.11 -1.23
C PHE A 232 20.50 6.99 0.00
N LEU A 233 19.52 7.07 0.88
CA LEU A 233 19.61 7.87 2.12
C LEU A 233 20.72 7.38 3.03
N LEU A 234 20.90 6.06 3.20
CA LEU A 234 21.98 5.49 3.99
C LEU A 234 23.35 5.82 3.44
N PHE A 235 23.55 5.72 2.11
CA PHE A 235 24.83 6.08 1.47
C PHE A 235 25.11 7.57 1.58
N TYR A 236 24.10 8.41 1.43
CA TYR A 236 24.25 9.86 1.52
C TYR A 236 24.62 10.32 2.93
N GLU A 237 23.99 9.78 3.97
CA GLU A 237 24.33 10.07 5.37
C GLU A 237 25.73 9.58 5.75
N LYS A 238 26.12 8.38 5.30
CA LYS A 238 27.47 7.84 5.56
C LYS A 238 28.56 8.74 4.98
N ASN A 239 28.35 9.28 3.79
CA ASN A 239 29.33 10.19 3.17
C ASN A 239 29.42 11.54 3.88
N LYS A 240 28.35 12.04 4.51
CA LYS A 240 28.37 13.27 5.32
C LYS A 240 29.10 13.12 6.66
N ILE A 241 29.15 11.92 7.21
CA ILE A 241 29.84 11.66 8.49
C ILE A 241 31.36 11.56 8.26
N ASN A 242 31.77 11.20 7.05
CA ASN A 242 33.18 11.03 6.68
C ASN A 242 33.82 12.31 6.08
N GLN A 243 33.08 13.38 5.96
CA GLN A 243 33.55 14.74 5.61
C GLN A 243 33.57 15.64 6.86
#